data_a6ada062ef1a8806ed8a7da4f9e34b48
#
_entry.id   a6ada062ef1a8806ed8a7da4f9e34b48
#
_cell.length_a   1.000
_cell.length_b   1.000
_cell.length_c   1.000
_cell.angle_alpha   90.00
_cell.angle_beta   90.00
_cell.angle_gamma   90.00
#
_symmetry.space_group_name_H-M   'P 1'
#
loop_
_entity.id
_entity.type
_entity.pdbx_description
1 polymer ?
#
loop_
_entity_poly.entity_id
_entity_poly.type
_entity_poly.pdbx_seq_one_letter_code
_entity_poly.pdbx_strand_id
1 'polypeptide(L)'
;MKSRAAILFESGKPLEICSVDVQDPKAGEVRIEIKAAGVCHTDLSVMTGSIKAPIPAILGHEGAGVVIDVGPGVTNIKSGDHVIPLWRLSCGECEYCDDRRPALCGEGTEIRSTGRLLDGTSRFSLDGKEILHFAGVSSFSNYTVMPEGAVLKIPKELPFELAALMGCSVITGVGAVINAAKVKRDGTVAVFGAGGVGVNVVQGAAMSGAKTIIAVDRHSSRLDDALTFGATHVINASDTDPVAEIRKLTGGLGVDYAFEAIGLSATIQQAYNSLAKRGIAMTLGIAPATTEVTISPVGLVYEERVLTGSLYGSSAPKTDIPMMIDLYTNGSLKLDELLSR
;
A
#
# COMPACT_ATOMS: atom_id res chain seq x y z
N MET A 1 20.49 -8.07 -20.23
CA MET A 1 20.53 -6.66 -20.70
C MET A 1 20.99 -5.74 -19.58
N LYS A 2 21.37 -4.47 -19.86
CA LYS A 2 21.68 -3.50 -18.80
C LYS A 2 20.45 -2.67 -18.42
N SER A 3 20.35 -2.32 -17.14
CA SER A 3 19.32 -1.45 -16.58
C SER A 3 19.97 -0.42 -15.65
N ARG A 4 19.51 0.80 -15.71
CA ARG A 4 19.83 1.81 -14.71
C ARG A 4 18.89 1.62 -13.51
N ALA A 5 19.46 1.50 -12.31
CA ALA A 5 18.71 1.20 -11.09
C ALA A 5 19.24 1.96 -9.87
N ALA A 6 18.35 2.23 -8.90
CA ALA A 6 18.71 2.82 -7.63
C ALA A 6 18.80 1.72 -6.56
N ILE A 7 19.99 1.48 -6.04
CA ILE A 7 20.33 0.38 -5.14
C ILE A 7 20.54 0.92 -3.72
N LEU A 8 19.96 0.25 -2.74
CA LEU A 8 20.32 0.40 -1.33
C LEU A 8 21.37 -0.66 -0.97
N PHE A 9 22.61 -0.23 -0.74
CA PHE A 9 23.69 -1.12 -0.31
C PHE A 9 23.73 -1.29 1.22
N GLU A 10 23.39 -0.24 1.96
CA GLU A 10 23.45 -0.22 3.42
C GLU A 10 22.34 0.67 3.97
N SER A 11 21.64 0.20 5.03
CA SER A 11 20.62 1.01 5.71
C SER A 11 21.23 2.27 6.32
N GLY A 12 20.53 3.38 6.23
CA GLY A 12 20.98 4.70 6.67
C GLY A 12 21.84 5.43 5.63
N LYS A 13 22.08 4.85 4.45
CA LYS A 13 22.82 5.47 3.35
C LYS A 13 21.88 5.87 2.21
N PRO A 14 22.27 6.86 1.38
CA PRO A 14 21.54 7.18 0.16
C PRO A 14 21.51 6.01 -0.83
N LEU A 15 20.50 5.99 -1.71
CA LEU A 15 20.48 5.10 -2.87
C LEU A 15 21.60 5.48 -3.85
N GLU A 16 22.24 4.46 -4.42
CA GLU A 16 23.24 4.64 -5.45
C GLU A 16 22.69 4.28 -6.83
N ILE A 17 22.92 5.12 -7.82
CA ILE A 17 22.48 4.87 -9.20
C ILE A 17 23.55 4.06 -9.90
N CYS A 18 23.23 2.80 -10.23
CA CYS A 18 24.12 1.87 -10.89
C CYS A 18 23.56 1.35 -12.20
N SER A 19 24.45 0.84 -13.07
CA SER A 19 24.07 0.07 -14.26
C SER A 19 24.20 -1.41 -13.97
N VAL A 20 23.06 -2.05 -13.68
CA VAL A 20 22.98 -3.47 -13.34
C VAL A 20 22.73 -4.34 -14.56
N ASP A 21 23.12 -5.61 -14.48
CA ASP A 21 22.69 -6.64 -15.41
C ASP A 21 21.32 -7.17 -15.02
N VAL A 22 20.42 -7.26 -16.00
CA VAL A 22 19.09 -7.87 -15.84
C VAL A 22 19.05 -9.14 -16.69
N GLN A 23 18.83 -10.28 -16.04
CA GLN A 23 18.71 -11.57 -16.69
C GLN A 23 17.44 -11.66 -17.55
N ASP A 24 17.41 -12.59 -18.48
CA ASP A 24 16.20 -12.91 -19.25
C ASP A 24 15.14 -13.57 -18.35
N PRO A 25 13.86 -13.38 -18.65
CA PRO A 25 12.79 -14.00 -17.87
C PRO A 25 12.85 -15.53 -18.03
N LYS A 26 12.80 -16.25 -16.91
CA LYS A 26 12.69 -17.71 -16.88
C LYS A 26 11.24 -18.17 -17.11
N ALA A 27 11.00 -19.48 -17.00
CA ALA A 27 9.65 -20.02 -17.15
C ALA A 27 8.66 -19.38 -16.15
N GLY A 28 7.52 -18.92 -16.65
CA GLY A 28 6.48 -18.24 -15.86
C GLY A 28 6.81 -16.81 -15.46
N GLU A 29 7.88 -16.20 -15.98
CA GLU A 29 8.27 -14.82 -15.66
C GLU A 29 8.07 -13.87 -16.85
N VAL A 30 7.94 -12.61 -16.54
CA VAL A 30 7.85 -11.52 -17.53
C VAL A 30 8.88 -10.44 -17.22
N ARG A 31 9.40 -9.78 -18.26
CA ARG A 31 10.22 -8.56 -18.14
C ARG A 31 9.37 -7.35 -18.44
N ILE A 32 9.42 -6.38 -17.53
CA ILE A 32 8.63 -5.15 -17.60
C ILE A 32 9.61 -3.97 -17.75
N GLU A 33 9.36 -3.10 -18.73
CA GLU A 33 9.95 -1.77 -18.79
C GLU A 33 9.11 -0.84 -17.91
N ILE A 34 9.68 -0.36 -16.82
CA ILE A 34 8.99 0.56 -15.89
C ILE A 34 8.89 1.95 -16.53
N LYS A 35 7.68 2.48 -16.60
CA LYS A 35 7.36 3.80 -17.17
C LYS A 35 7.07 4.84 -16.09
N ALA A 36 6.53 4.40 -14.96
CA ALA A 36 6.32 5.23 -13.77
C ALA A 36 6.57 4.42 -12.50
N ALA A 37 7.08 5.08 -11.47
CA ALA A 37 7.28 4.51 -10.15
C ALA A 37 6.87 5.54 -9.08
N GLY A 38 6.04 5.13 -8.13
CA GLY A 38 5.72 5.90 -6.93
C GLY A 38 6.79 5.72 -5.86
N VAL A 39 6.89 6.70 -4.97
CA VAL A 39 7.74 6.64 -3.78
C VAL A 39 6.86 6.51 -2.55
N CYS A 40 6.96 5.38 -1.87
CA CYS A 40 6.20 5.08 -0.67
C CYS A 40 7.03 5.36 0.60
N HIS A 41 6.36 5.68 1.69
CA HIS A 41 7.02 5.81 3.00
C HIS A 41 7.72 4.50 3.43
N THR A 42 7.26 3.35 2.94
CA THR A 42 7.91 2.06 3.19
C THR A 42 9.31 1.99 2.58
N ASP A 43 9.54 2.55 1.38
CA ASP A 43 10.88 2.63 0.79
C ASP A 43 11.80 3.48 1.68
N LEU A 44 11.33 4.63 2.17
CA LEU A 44 12.08 5.48 3.10
C LEU A 44 12.36 4.74 4.42
N SER A 45 11.41 3.99 4.95
CA SER A 45 11.58 3.23 6.19
C SER A 45 12.63 2.12 6.05
N VAL A 46 12.74 1.51 4.87
CA VAL A 46 13.81 0.55 4.56
C VAL A 46 15.15 1.27 4.41
N MET A 47 15.19 2.40 3.70
CA MET A 47 16.39 3.22 3.55
C MET A 47 16.96 3.65 4.91
N THR A 48 16.11 4.08 5.84
CA THR A 48 16.51 4.51 7.19
C THR A 48 16.80 3.35 8.14
N GLY A 49 16.45 2.11 7.77
CA GLY A 49 16.60 0.93 8.61
C GLY A 49 15.51 0.75 9.68
N SER A 50 14.46 1.58 9.66
CA SER A 50 13.29 1.46 10.55
C SER A 50 12.51 0.18 10.27
N ILE A 51 12.49 -0.25 9.00
CA ILE A 51 11.98 -1.56 8.56
C ILE A 51 13.15 -2.34 7.97
N LYS A 52 13.33 -3.57 8.43
CA LYS A 52 14.37 -4.45 7.87
C LYS A 52 13.92 -5.06 6.54
N ALA A 53 14.81 -5.04 5.56
CA ALA A 53 14.67 -5.74 4.30
C ALA A 53 16.01 -6.37 3.91
N PRO A 54 16.01 -7.43 3.08
CA PRO A 54 17.24 -7.95 2.50
C PRO A 54 17.93 -6.91 1.62
N ILE A 55 19.23 -6.72 1.79
CA ILE A 55 20.07 -5.79 1.01
C ILE A 55 21.40 -6.49 0.66
N PRO A 56 22.12 -6.08 -0.41
CA PRO A 56 21.81 -4.95 -1.30
C PRO A 56 20.59 -5.23 -2.20
N ALA A 57 19.73 -4.23 -2.38
CA ALA A 57 18.50 -4.39 -3.16
C ALA A 57 18.15 -3.16 -3.98
N ILE A 58 17.48 -3.37 -5.11
CA ILE A 58 16.82 -2.30 -5.85
C ILE A 58 15.46 -2.07 -5.20
N LEU A 59 15.23 -0.84 -4.68
CA LEU A 59 13.98 -0.50 -4.01
C LEU A 59 12.84 -0.18 -5.01
N GLY A 60 11.73 0.31 -4.48
CA GLY A 60 10.51 0.63 -5.21
C GLY A 60 9.56 -0.58 -5.32
N HIS A 61 8.32 -0.37 -4.93
CA HIS A 61 7.27 -1.40 -4.99
C HIS A 61 5.95 -0.87 -5.56
N GLU A 62 5.91 0.41 -5.91
CA GLU A 62 4.86 1.04 -6.68
C GLU A 62 5.38 1.23 -8.10
N GLY A 63 4.77 0.60 -9.08
CA GLY A 63 5.24 0.68 -10.45
C GLY A 63 4.12 0.48 -11.46
N ALA A 64 4.34 0.99 -12.67
CA ALA A 64 3.56 0.63 -13.85
C ALA A 64 4.46 0.67 -15.08
N GLY A 65 4.15 -0.15 -16.07
CA GLY A 65 5.00 -0.23 -17.25
C GLY A 65 4.45 -1.11 -18.36
N VAL A 66 5.34 -1.45 -19.29
CA VAL A 66 5.02 -2.26 -20.47
C VAL A 66 5.81 -3.55 -20.41
N VAL A 67 5.14 -4.66 -20.63
CA VAL A 67 5.82 -5.95 -20.80
C VAL A 67 6.60 -5.94 -22.11
N ILE A 68 7.90 -6.20 -22.05
CA ILE A 68 8.77 -6.22 -23.24
C ILE A 68 9.21 -7.63 -23.64
N ASP A 69 9.17 -8.58 -22.69
CA ASP A 69 9.60 -9.96 -22.92
C ASP A 69 8.86 -10.90 -21.96
N VAL A 70 8.66 -12.15 -22.39
CA VAL A 70 7.97 -13.18 -21.61
C VAL A 70 8.76 -14.49 -21.67
N GLY A 71 8.90 -15.15 -20.53
CA GLY A 71 9.52 -16.46 -20.42
C GLY A 71 8.60 -17.59 -20.89
N PRO A 72 9.16 -18.80 -21.03
CA PRO A 72 8.38 -19.98 -21.39
C PRO A 72 7.21 -20.22 -20.43
N GLY A 73 6.06 -20.65 -20.95
CA GLY A 73 4.87 -21.01 -20.15
C GLY A 73 4.01 -19.84 -19.70
N VAL A 74 4.39 -18.58 -19.96
CA VAL A 74 3.53 -17.41 -19.74
C VAL A 74 2.36 -17.44 -20.72
N THR A 75 1.13 -17.28 -20.23
CA THR A 75 -0.10 -17.45 -21.04
C THR A 75 -1.06 -16.27 -21.02
N ASN A 76 -1.11 -15.52 -19.91
CA ASN A 76 -2.10 -14.45 -19.73
C ASN A 76 -1.55 -13.06 -20.07
N ILE A 77 -0.21 -12.92 -20.15
CA ILE A 77 0.51 -11.68 -20.39
C ILE A 77 1.35 -11.82 -21.65
N LYS A 78 1.46 -10.78 -22.44
CA LYS A 78 2.28 -10.75 -23.64
C LYS A 78 3.03 -9.44 -23.80
N SER A 79 4.09 -9.44 -24.62
CA SER A 79 4.80 -8.20 -24.98
C SER A 79 3.84 -7.14 -25.55
N GLY A 80 4.01 -5.91 -25.09
CA GLY A 80 3.16 -4.75 -25.40
C GLY A 80 1.95 -4.59 -24.51
N ASP A 81 1.72 -5.47 -23.52
CA ASP A 81 0.68 -5.26 -22.51
C ASP A 81 1.14 -4.21 -21.48
N HIS A 82 0.24 -3.28 -21.14
CA HIS A 82 0.41 -2.34 -20.03
C HIS A 82 0.06 -3.05 -18.73
N VAL A 83 0.87 -2.87 -17.69
CA VAL A 83 0.75 -3.66 -16.46
C VAL A 83 1.09 -2.86 -15.21
N ILE A 84 0.50 -3.31 -14.09
CA ILE A 84 0.90 -2.96 -12.72
C ILE A 84 1.62 -4.17 -12.12
N PRO A 85 2.89 -4.06 -11.72
CA PRO A 85 3.57 -5.00 -10.84
C PRO A 85 2.92 -5.03 -9.46
N LEU A 86 2.56 -6.20 -8.95
CA LEU A 86 1.98 -6.38 -7.63
C LEU A 86 3.06 -6.84 -6.64
N TRP A 87 3.28 -6.10 -5.57
CA TRP A 87 4.31 -6.41 -4.58
C TRP A 87 3.94 -7.61 -3.67
N ARG A 88 2.82 -8.27 -3.96
CA ARG A 88 2.40 -9.52 -3.33
C ARG A 88 2.03 -10.53 -4.40
N LEU A 89 2.91 -11.49 -4.61
CA LEU A 89 2.57 -12.69 -5.38
C LEU A 89 1.48 -13.47 -4.64
N SER A 90 0.57 -14.05 -5.41
CA SER A 90 -0.43 -14.99 -4.91
C SER A 90 -0.35 -16.29 -5.72
N CYS A 91 -0.28 -17.44 -5.04
CA CYS A 91 -0.26 -18.75 -5.70
C CYS A 91 -1.63 -19.10 -6.34
N GLY A 92 -2.72 -18.54 -5.81
CA GLY A 92 -4.08 -18.78 -6.30
C GLY A 92 -4.77 -20.03 -5.72
N GLU A 93 -4.08 -20.85 -4.89
CA GLU A 93 -4.57 -22.17 -4.44
C GLU A 93 -4.45 -22.41 -2.93
N CYS A 94 -3.84 -21.49 -2.16
CA CYS A 94 -3.76 -21.63 -0.72
C CYS A 94 -5.01 -21.05 -0.02
N GLU A 95 -5.22 -21.44 1.24
CA GLU A 95 -6.37 -20.99 2.05
C GLU A 95 -6.59 -19.47 2.01
N TYR A 96 -5.51 -18.68 2.03
CA TYR A 96 -5.59 -17.21 1.98
C TYR A 96 -6.03 -16.70 0.60
N CYS A 97 -5.61 -17.35 -0.47
CA CYS A 97 -6.04 -17.02 -1.82
C CYS A 97 -7.52 -17.37 -2.03
N ASP A 98 -7.95 -18.53 -1.55
CA ASP A 98 -9.34 -18.98 -1.60
C ASP A 98 -10.28 -18.07 -0.78
N ASP A 99 -9.80 -17.59 0.39
CA ASP A 99 -10.53 -16.62 1.24
C ASP A 99 -10.45 -15.17 0.73
N ARG A 100 -9.95 -14.95 -0.49
CA ARG A 100 -9.77 -13.62 -1.08
C ARG A 100 -8.84 -12.69 -0.27
N ARG A 101 -7.85 -13.29 0.41
CA ARG A 101 -6.79 -12.62 1.18
C ARG A 101 -5.38 -12.89 0.60
N PRO A 102 -5.17 -12.74 -0.73
CA PRO A 102 -3.92 -13.14 -1.38
C PRO A 102 -2.69 -12.37 -0.84
N ALA A 103 -2.88 -11.21 -0.21
CA ALA A 103 -1.81 -10.49 0.46
C ALA A 103 -1.14 -11.28 1.60
N LEU A 104 -1.81 -12.30 2.13
CA LEU A 104 -1.29 -13.20 3.19
C LEU A 104 -0.66 -14.48 2.63
N CYS A 105 -0.64 -14.67 1.31
CA CYS A 105 -0.07 -15.84 0.65
C CYS A 105 1.40 -16.08 1.04
N GLY A 106 1.74 -17.35 1.30
CA GLY A 106 3.09 -17.76 1.71
C GLY A 106 4.16 -17.42 0.69
N GLU A 107 3.91 -17.70 -0.60
CA GLU A 107 4.85 -17.39 -1.69
C GLU A 107 5.19 -15.90 -1.79
N GLY A 108 4.18 -15.03 -1.67
CA GLY A 108 4.41 -13.58 -1.64
C GLY A 108 5.18 -13.14 -0.39
N THR A 109 5.05 -13.87 0.71
CA THR A 109 5.83 -13.63 1.94
C THR A 109 7.28 -14.06 1.76
N GLU A 110 7.53 -15.19 1.11
CA GLU A 110 8.88 -15.71 0.81
C GLU A 110 9.68 -14.75 -0.06
N ILE A 111 9.13 -14.31 -1.20
CA ILE A 111 9.79 -13.34 -2.08
C ILE A 111 10.15 -12.05 -1.32
N ARG A 112 9.22 -11.54 -0.51
CA ARG A 112 9.47 -10.34 0.27
C ARG A 112 10.56 -10.52 1.33
N SER A 113 10.60 -11.68 1.99
CA SER A 113 11.53 -11.95 3.08
C SER A 113 12.93 -12.27 2.61
N THR A 114 13.07 -12.88 1.44
CA THR A 114 14.38 -13.29 0.85
C THR A 114 14.94 -12.27 -0.11
N GLY A 115 14.10 -11.46 -0.75
CA GLY A 115 14.47 -10.60 -1.87
C GLY A 115 14.82 -11.39 -3.14
N ARG A 116 14.42 -12.67 -3.20
CA ARG A 116 14.62 -13.57 -4.35
C ARG A 116 13.29 -14.05 -4.89
N LEU A 117 13.27 -14.41 -6.17
CA LEU A 117 12.12 -15.05 -6.79
C LEU A 117 11.97 -16.49 -6.29
N LEU A 118 10.88 -17.18 -6.65
CA LEU A 118 10.55 -18.51 -6.09
C LEU A 118 11.59 -19.61 -6.39
N ASP A 119 12.44 -19.42 -7.39
CA ASP A 119 13.57 -20.31 -7.66
C ASP A 119 14.80 -20.04 -6.78
N GLY A 120 14.68 -19.18 -5.77
CA GLY A 120 15.76 -18.83 -4.85
C GLY A 120 16.83 -17.90 -5.41
N THR A 121 16.63 -17.31 -6.61
CA THR A 121 17.61 -16.44 -7.27
C THR A 121 17.02 -15.05 -7.57
N SER A 122 17.91 -14.04 -7.73
CA SER A 122 17.55 -12.74 -8.27
C SER A 122 17.74 -12.69 -9.78
N ARG A 123 17.11 -11.72 -10.43
CA ARG A 123 17.34 -11.41 -11.85
C ARG A 123 18.26 -10.22 -12.04
N PHE A 124 18.79 -9.66 -10.94
CA PHE A 124 19.72 -8.54 -10.98
C PHE A 124 21.11 -8.93 -10.50
N SER A 125 22.13 -8.38 -11.16
CA SER A 125 23.52 -8.46 -10.68
C SER A 125 24.29 -7.19 -11.01
N LEU A 126 25.31 -6.88 -10.19
CA LEU A 126 26.28 -5.83 -10.42
C LEU A 126 27.67 -6.42 -10.28
N ASP A 127 28.49 -6.34 -11.36
CA ASP A 127 29.83 -6.91 -11.41
C ASP A 127 29.88 -8.37 -10.97
N GLY A 128 28.89 -9.16 -11.40
CA GLY A 128 28.73 -10.58 -11.08
C GLY A 128 28.22 -10.89 -9.68
N LYS A 129 27.96 -9.88 -8.84
CA LYS A 129 27.35 -10.04 -7.51
C LYS A 129 25.85 -9.87 -7.58
N GLU A 130 25.11 -10.72 -6.86
CA GLU A 130 23.67 -10.67 -6.80
C GLU A 130 23.20 -9.36 -6.16
N ILE A 131 22.19 -8.72 -6.77
CA ILE A 131 21.42 -7.61 -6.22
C ILE A 131 19.99 -8.10 -6.04
N LEU A 132 19.43 -7.93 -4.86
CA LEU A 132 18.14 -8.49 -4.49
C LEU A 132 16.97 -7.65 -5.01
N HIS A 133 15.82 -8.29 -5.13
CA HIS A 133 14.55 -7.61 -5.38
C HIS A 133 14.00 -7.03 -4.08
N PHE A 134 13.38 -5.85 -4.16
CA PHE A 134 12.53 -5.35 -3.11
C PHE A 134 11.07 -5.70 -3.42
N ALA A 135 10.46 -6.47 -2.51
CA ALA A 135 9.07 -6.94 -2.63
C ALA A 135 8.73 -7.64 -3.97
N GLY A 136 9.73 -8.18 -4.66
CA GLY A 136 9.57 -8.82 -5.97
C GLY A 136 9.32 -7.86 -7.13
N VAL A 137 9.28 -6.54 -6.90
CA VAL A 137 8.95 -5.50 -7.89
C VAL A 137 10.18 -4.73 -8.36
N SER A 138 10.90 -4.07 -7.44
CA SER A 138 12.09 -3.27 -7.77
C SER A 138 11.84 -2.19 -8.82
N SER A 139 10.78 -1.38 -8.62
CA SER A 139 10.38 -0.36 -9.59
C SER A 139 11.35 0.82 -9.72
N PHE A 140 12.34 0.97 -8.84
CA PHE A 140 13.40 1.96 -9.01
C PHE A 140 14.50 1.48 -9.95
N SER A 141 14.10 0.80 -11.01
CA SER A 141 14.92 0.33 -12.13
C SER A 141 14.18 0.56 -13.44
N ASN A 142 14.91 0.78 -14.55
CA ASN A 142 14.26 0.88 -15.86
C ASN A 142 13.57 -0.43 -16.26
N TYR A 143 14.10 -1.58 -15.82
CA TYR A 143 13.54 -2.88 -16.12
C TYR A 143 13.48 -3.74 -14.87
N THR A 144 12.42 -4.55 -14.78
CA THR A 144 12.31 -5.60 -13.75
C THR A 144 11.85 -6.90 -14.36
N VAL A 145 12.15 -8.01 -13.70
CA VAL A 145 11.67 -9.35 -14.06
C VAL A 145 10.97 -9.94 -12.85
N MET A 146 9.76 -10.49 -13.07
CA MET A 146 8.95 -11.01 -11.99
C MET A 146 8.00 -12.12 -12.48
N PRO A 147 7.42 -12.93 -11.56
CA PRO A 147 6.45 -13.95 -11.94
C PRO A 147 5.18 -13.34 -12.56
N GLU A 148 4.65 -13.96 -13.63
CA GLU A 148 3.36 -13.58 -14.23
C GLU A 148 2.23 -13.47 -13.20
N GLY A 149 2.24 -14.35 -12.18
CA GLY A 149 1.28 -14.36 -11.10
C GLY A 149 1.18 -13.05 -10.30
N ALA A 150 2.26 -12.27 -10.29
CA ALA A 150 2.36 -10.97 -9.61
C ALA A 150 2.21 -9.78 -10.58
N VAL A 151 1.63 -9.97 -11.76
CA VAL A 151 1.43 -8.91 -12.75
C VAL A 151 -0.05 -8.76 -13.07
N LEU A 152 -0.54 -7.54 -13.06
CA LEU A 152 -1.91 -7.21 -13.45
C LEU A 152 -1.91 -6.41 -14.76
N LYS A 153 -2.57 -6.93 -15.78
CA LYS A 153 -2.81 -6.22 -17.03
C LYS A 153 -3.85 -5.11 -16.83
N ILE A 154 -3.58 -3.95 -17.42
CA ILE A 154 -4.43 -2.75 -17.31
C ILE A 154 -4.79 -2.21 -18.71
N PRO A 155 -5.85 -1.37 -18.83
CA PRO A 155 -6.16 -0.63 -20.06
C PRO A 155 -4.97 0.23 -20.49
N LYS A 156 -4.74 0.32 -21.81
CA LYS A 156 -3.63 1.11 -22.37
C LYS A 156 -3.83 2.62 -22.21
N GLU A 157 -5.06 3.03 -22.04
CA GLU A 157 -5.48 4.42 -21.88
C GLU A 157 -5.20 4.96 -20.47
N LEU A 158 -4.99 4.07 -19.47
CA LEU A 158 -4.68 4.49 -18.12
C LEU A 158 -3.25 5.03 -18.06
N PRO A 159 -3.02 6.27 -17.62
CA PRO A 159 -1.67 6.82 -17.46
C PRO A 159 -0.84 6.00 -16.48
N PHE A 160 0.44 5.77 -16.79
CA PHE A 160 1.31 4.94 -15.95
C PHE A 160 1.52 5.52 -14.56
N GLU A 161 1.56 6.84 -14.43
CA GLU A 161 1.70 7.55 -13.16
C GLU A 161 0.54 7.22 -12.22
N LEU A 162 -0.68 7.20 -12.73
CA LEU A 162 -1.88 6.84 -11.95
C LEU A 162 -1.91 5.33 -11.66
N ALA A 163 -1.56 4.52 -12.66
CA ALA A 163 -1.49 3.07 -12.50
C ALA A 163 -0.49 2.64 -11.42
N ALA A 164 0.66 3.32 -11.32
CA ALA A 164 1.66 3.02 -10.29
C ALA A 164 1.11 3.20 -8.86
N LEU A 165 0.31 4.25 -8.61
CA LEU A 165 -0.31 4.52 -7.31
C LEU A 165 -1.34 3.45 -6.92
N MET A 166 -2.03 2.86 -7.90
CA MET A 166 -3.02 1.81 -7.66
C MET A 166 -2.38 0.55 -7.07
N GLY A 167 -1.12 0.27 -7.40
CA GLY A 167 -0.38 -0.91 -6.92
C GLY A 167 -0.09 -0.91 -5.42
N CYS A 168 -0.27 0.20 -4.69
CA CYS A 168 0.02 0.28 -3.26
C CYS A 168 -0.97 1.17 -2.51
N SER A 169 -0.82 2.51 -2.57
CA SER A 169 -1.54 3.43 -1.70
C SER A 169 -3.05 3.42 -1.92
N VAL A 170 -3.50 3.38 -3.18
CA VAL A 170 -4.92 3.42 -3.53
C VAL A 170 -5.63 2.15 -3.06
N ILE A 171 -5.15 0.97 -3.48
CA ILE A 171 -5.76 -0.30 -3.08
C ILE A 171 -5.70 -0.53 -1.58
N THR A 172 -4.63 -0.08 -0.90
CA THR A 172 -4.50 -0.19 0.55
C THR A 172 -5.55 0.64 1.27
N GLY A 173 -5.70 1.90 0.92
CA GLY A 173 -6.63 2.80 1.58
C GLY A 173 -8.10 2.47 1.28
N VAL A 174 -8.47 2.39 0.00
CA VAL A 174 -9.84 2.06 -0.41
C VAL A 174 -10.23 0.66 0.05
N GLY A 175 -9.35 -0.33 -0.13
CA GLY A 175 -9.60 -1.70 0.28
C GLY A 175 -9.79 -1.86 1.80
N ALA A 176 -9.04 -1.13 2.62
CA ALA A 176 -9.22 -1.15 4.07
C ALA A 176 -10.64 -0.76 4.48
N VAL A 177 -11.23 0.21 3.78
CA VAL A 177 -12.60 0.67 4.02
C VAL A 177 -13.64 -0.34 3.57
N ILE A 178 -13.55 -0.81 2.32
CA ILE A 178 -14.60 -1.61 1.70
C ILE A 178 -14.49 -3.11 2.00
N ASN A 179 -13.27 -3.66 2.07
CA ASN A 179 -13.04 -5.09 2.26
C ASN A 179 -12.86 -5.46 3.74
N ALA A 180 -12.06 -4.68 4.48
CA ALA A 180 -11.68 -5.01 5.85
C ALA A 180 -12.67 -4.46 6.87
N ALA A 181 -12.82 -3.12 6.97
CA ALA A 181 -13.72 -2.49 7.93
C ALA A 181 -15.18 -2.57 7.52
N LYS A 182 -15.47 -2.68 6.20
CA LYS A 182 -16.83 -2.69 5.64
C LYS A 182 -17.66 -1.53 6.17
N VAL A 183 -17.11 -0.32 6.01
CA VAL A 183 -17.71 0.92 6.49
C VAL A 183 -19.13 1.05 5.98
N LYS A 184 -20.05 1.29 6.88
CA LYS A 184 -21.48 1.39 6.58
C LYS A 184 -21.83 2.82 6.15
N ARG A 185 -22.89 2.93 5.35
CA ARG A 185 -23.54 4.22 5.09
C ARG A 185 -23.91 4.91 6.40
N ASP A 186 -23.79 6.23 6.43
CA ASP A 186 -24.02 7.09 7.59
C ASP A 186 -23.09 6.87 8.79
N GLY A 187 -22.09 5.99 8.65
CA GLY A 187 -21.06 5.76 9.67
C GLY A 187 -20.16 6.97 9.92
N THR A 188 -19.51 6.96 11.06
CA THR A 188 -18.53 7.98 11.46
C THR A 188 -17.11 7.41 11.38
N VAL A 189 -16.20 8.13 10.69
CA VAL A 189 -14.85 7.67 10.38
C VAL A 189 -13.82 8.70 10.83
N ALA A 190 -12.75 8.25 11.50
CA ALA A 190 -11.55 9.04 11.73
C ALA A 190 -10.37 8.41 11.00
N VAL A 191 -9.51 9.23 10.39
CA VAL A 191 -8.31 8.80 9.65
C VAL A 191 -7.11 9.52 10.22
N PHE A 192 -6.23 8.78 10.89
CA PHE A 192 -4.98 9.29 11.45
C PHE A 192 -3.86 9.14 10.42
N GLY A 193 -3.37 10.27 9.92
CA GLY A 193 -2.43 10.38 8.81
C GLY A 193 -3.14 10.59 7.47
N ALA A 194 -3.06 11.81 6.93
CA ALA A 194 -3.61 12.20 5.63
C ALA A 194 -2.57 12.15 4.50
N GLY A 195 -1.65 11.16 4.54
CA GLY A 195 -0.74 10.83 3.45
C GLY A 195 -1.42 9.97 2.37
N GLY A 196 -0.65 9.44 1.42
CA GLY A 196 -1.17 8.69 0.26
C GLY A 196 -2.16 7.57 0.61
N VAL A 197 -1.90 6.76 1.66
CA VAL A 197 -2.84 5.74 2.12
C VAL A 197 -4.07 6.38 2.80
N GLY A 198 -3.83 7.37 3.68
CA GLY A 198 -4.93 7.97 4.47
C GLY A 198 -5.95 8.72 3.61
N VAL A 199 -5.52 9.47 2.59
CA VAL A 199 -6.48 10.15 1.69
C VAL A 199 -7.29 9.16 0.87
N ASN A 200 -6.74 7.97 0.55
CA ASN A 200 -7.49 6.90 -0.08
C ASN A 200 -8.46 6.20 0.87
N VAL A 201 -8.17 6.17 2.19
CA VAL A 201 -9.16 5.81 3.22
C VAL A 201 -10.30 6.84 3.25
N VAL A 202 -9.97 8.14 3.20
CA VAL A 202 -10.99 9.21 3.14
C VAL A 202 -11.89 9.04 1.92
N GLN A 203 -11.32 8.79 0.73
CA GLN A 203 -12.11 8.54 -0.49
C GLN A 203 -12.98 7.28 -0.34
N GLY A 204 -12.41 6.19 0.16
CA GLY A 204 -13.15 4.95 0.40
C GLY A 204 -14.34 5.16 1.34
N ALA A 205 -14.16 5.94 2.42
CA ALA A 205 -15.22 6.27 3.37
C ALA A 205 -16.31 7.14 2.72
N ALA A 206 -15.93 8.13 1.91
CA ALA A 206 -16.87 8.97 1.17
C ALA A 206 -17.69 8.14 0.16
N MET A 207 -17.05 7.27 -0.62
CA MET A 207 -17.72 6.34 -1.56
C MET A 207 -18.64 5.36 -0.83
N SER A 208 -18.31 4.93 0.39
CA SER A 208 -19.18 4.08 1.22
C SER A 208 -20.37 4.84 1.81
N GLY A 209 -20.45 6.15 1.63
CA GLY A 209 -21.52 6.99 2.15
C GLY A 209 -21.41 7.28 3.65
N ALA A 210 -20.21 7.29 4.21
CA ALA A 210 -19.99 7.72 5.59
C ALA A 210 -20.44 9.18 5.77
N LYS A 211 -21.15 9.46 6.87
CA LYS A 211 -21.73 10.78 7.13
C LYS A 211 -20.69 11.77 7.66
N THR A 212 -19.79 11.29 8.50
CA THR A 212 -18.76 12.10 9.13
C THR A 212 -17.41 11.46 8.87
N ILE A 213 -16.50 12.19 8.22
CA ILE A 213 -15.16 11.74 7.88
C ILE A 213 -14.19 12.79 8.41
N ILE A 214 -13.42 12.41 9.43
CA ILE A 214 -12.50 13.29 10.16
C ILE A 214 -11.08 12.90 9.80
N ALA A 215 -10.36 13.76 9.07
CA ALA A 215 -8.94 13.57 8.78
C ALA A 215 -8.09 14.24 9.87
N VAL A 216 -7.10 13.51 10.38
CA VAL A 216 -6.17 13.95 11.41
C VAL A 216 -4.75 13.91 10.87
N ASP A 217 -4.06 15.02 10.83
CA ASP A 217 -2.63 15.11 10.48
C ASP A 217 -2.02 16.31 11.22
N ARG A 218 -0.71 16.42 11.26
CA ARG A 218 -0.01 17.59 11.81
C ARG A 218 0.42 18.60 10.73
N HIS A 219 0.24 18.28 9.47
CA HIS A 219 0.57 19.15 8.33
C HIS A 219 -0.70 19.72 7.72
N SER A 220 -0.91 21.04 7.82
CA SER A 220 -2.10 21.72 7.32
C SER A 220 -2.34 21.48 5.83
N SER A 221 -1.29 21.45 5.00
CA SER A 221 -1.44 21.17 3.57
C SER A 221 -2.07 19.80 3.28
N ARG A 222 -1.74 18.77 4.07
CA ARG A 222 -2.36 17.44 3.92
C ARG A 222 -3.82 17.42 4.37
N LEU A 223 -4.17 18.28 5.33
CA LEU A 223 -5.54 18.42 5.77
C LEU A 223 -6.40 19.12 4.71
N ASP A 224 -5.83 20.11 4.02
CA ASP A 224 -6.49 20.76 2.87
C ASP A 224 -6.71 19.75 1.73
N ASP A 225 -5.71 18.92 1.44
CA ASP A 225 -5.85 17.82 0.47
C ASP A 225 -6.96 16.85 0.90
N ALA A 226 -7.02 16.44 2.17
CA ALA A 226 -8.04 15.52 2.67
C ALA A 226 -9.48 16.03 2.46
N LEU A 227 -9.71 17.34 2.57
CA LEU A 227 -11.01 17.95 2.23
C LEU A 227 -11.36 17.75 0.75
N THR A 228 -10.38 17.89 -0.13
CA THR A 228 -10.56 17.64 -1.58
C THR A 228 -10.99 16.20 -1.85
N PHE A 229 -10.47 15.25 -1.06
CA PHE A 229 -10.80 13.83 -1.18
C PHE A 229 -12.07 13.38 -0.44
N GLY A 230 -12.77 14.29 0.23
CA GLY A 230 -14.07 14.00 0.83
C GLY A 230 -14.11 13.97 2.37
N ALA A 231 -13.07 14.41 3.06
CA ALA A 231 -13.16 14.63 4.50
C ALA A 231 -14.19 15.73 4.78
N THR A 232 -15.02 15.52 5.79
CA THR A 232 -16.01 16.49 6.24
C THR A 232 -15.46 17.43 7.32
N HIS A 233 -14.45 16.96 8.06
CA HIS A 233 -13.76 17.69 9.11
C HIS A 233 -12.27 17.37 9.09
N VAL A 234 -11.47 18.29 9.57
CA VAL A 234 -10.03 18.13 9.73
C VAL A 234 -9.59 18.53 11.13
N ILE A 235 -8.59 17.85 11.65
CA ILE A 235 -7.99 18.14 12.96
C ILE A 235 -6.46 18.21 12.79
N ASN A 236 -5.88 19.36 13.13
CA ASN A 236 -4.43 19.49 13.21
C ASN A 236 -3.94 18.98 14.58
N ALA A 237 -3.30 17.83 14.59
CA ALA A 237 -2.80 17.18 15.80
C ALA A 237 -1.58 17.90 16.43
N SER A 238 -1.04 18.93 15.77
CA SER A 238 -0.02 19.79 16.39
C SER A 238 -0.62 20.85 17.31
N ASP A 239 -1.90 21.19 17.10
CA ASP A 239 -2.56 22.31 17.78
C ASP A 239 -3.48 21.81 18.91
N THR A 240 -3.94 20.56 18.85
CA THR A 240 -4.95 20.04 19.78
C THR A 240 -4.83 18.51 19.97
N ASP A 241 -5.45 17.98 21.03
CA ASP A 241 -5.62 16.54 21.22
C ASP A 241 -6.68 16.00 20.26
N PRO A 242 -6.30 15.17 19.29
CA PRO A 242 -7.22 14.66 18.29
C PRO A 242 -8.34 13.80 18.88
N VAL A 243 -8.09 13.06 19.97
CA VAL A 243 -9.13 12.22 20.61
C VAL A 243 -10.21 13.08 21.25
N ALA A 244 -9.81 14.16 21.92
CA ALA A 244 -10.76 15.10 22.53
C ALA A 244 -11.62 15.81 21.47
N GLU A 245 -10.99 16.27 20.36
CA GLU A 245 -11.73 16.94 19.29
C GLU A 245 -12.64 15.98 18.51
N ILE A 246 -12.22 14.74 18.26
CA ILE A 246 -13.10 13.71 17.65
C ILE A 246 -14.33 13.49 18.54
N ARG A 247 -14.14 13.36 19.86
CA ARG A 247 -15.28 13.20 20.79
C ARG A 247 -16.21 14.40 20.76
N LYS A 248 -15.68 15.61 20.73
CA LYS A 248 -16.47 16.84 20.62
C LYS A 248 -17.29 16.87 19.33
N LEU A 249 -16.68 16.54 18.17
CA LEU A 249 -17.36 16.48 16.87
C LEU A 249 -18.45 15.39 16.81
N THR A 250 -18.32 14.34 17.63
CA THR A 250 -19.25 13.20 17.67
C THR A 250 -20.19 13.23 18.88
N GLY A 251 -20.36 14.38 19.55
CA GLY A 251 -21.24 14.53 20.71
C GLY A 251 -20.85 13.67 21.92
N GLY A 252 -19.56 13.36 22.09
CA GLY A 252 -19.02 12.55 23.17
C GLY A 252 -18.95 11.04 22.87
N LEU A 253 -19.55 10.58 21.79
CA LEU A 253 -19.68 9.15 21.48
C LEU A 253 -18.38 8.51 20.94
N GLY A 254 -17.62 9.25 20.14
CA GLY A 254 -16.49 8.73 19.35
C GLY A 254 -16.95 8.26 17.96
N VAL A 255 -16.04 7.62 17.21
CA VAL A 255 -16.28 7.18 15.83
C VAL A 255 -16.52 5.67 15.74
N ASP A 256 -17.30 5.25 14.73
CA ASP A 256 -17.53 3.83 14.43
C ASP A 256 -16.27 3.14 13.87
N TYR A 257 -15.50 3.90 13.10
CA TYR A 257 -14.29 3.40 12.46
C TYR A 257 -13.15 4.40 12.63
N ALA A 258 -11.97 3.91 13.02
CA ALA A 258 -10.75 4.70 13.08
C ALA A 258 -9.64 3.99 12.28
N PHE A 259 -9.09 4.66 11.28
CA PHE A 259 -7.99 4.13 10.48
C PHE A 259 -6.70 4.83 10.85
N GLU A 260 -5.65 4.05 11.05
CA GLU A 260 -4.33 4.57 11.37
C GLU A 260 -3.36 4.25 10.22
N ALA A 261 -2.84 5.29 9.55
CA ALA A 261 -2.03 5.20 8.35
C ALA A 261 -0.62 5.83 8.52
N ILE A 262 -0.08 5.84 9.74
CA ILE A 262 1.24 6.42 10.08
C ILE A 262 2.22 5.34 10.55
N GLY A 263 1.75 4.42 11.43
CA GLY A 263 2.57 3.36 12.01
C GLY A 263 3.30 3.77 13.29
N LEU A 264 2.69 4.61 14.14
CA LEU A 264 3.24 4.99 15.44
C LEU A 264 2.39 4.47 16.58
N SER A 265 3.02 4.00 17.67
CA SER A 265 2.32 3.54 18.87
C SER A 265 1.28 4.55 19.38
N ALA A 266 1.67 5.84 19.43
CA ALA A 266 0.79 6.91 19.90
C ALA A 266 -0.46 7.09 19.02
N THR A 267 -0.32 7.07 17.69
CA THR A 267 -1.44 7.25 16.77
C THR A 267 -2.35 6.02 16.72
N ILE A 268 -1.80 4.81 16.88
CA ILE A 268 -2.59 3.58 17.05
C ILE A 268 -3.44 3.64 18.33
N GLN A 269 -2.85 4.10 19.45
CA GLN A 269 -3.59 4.31 20.70
C GLN A 269 -4.66 5.39 20.56
N GLN A 270 -4.36 6.51 19.89
CA GLN A 270 -5.33 7.57 19.62
C GLN A 270 -6.49 7.07 18.76
N ALA A 271 -6.21 6.30 17.71
CA ALA A 271 -7.24 5.70 16.87
C ALA A 271 -8.17 4.80 17.70
N TYR A 272 -7.60 3.92 18.54
CA TYR A 272 -8.39 3.07 19.43
C TYR A 272 -9.19 3.86 20.47
N ASN A 273 -8.60 4.90 21.07
CA ASN A 273 -9.23 5.71 22.10
C ASN A 273 -10.35 6.64 21.54
N SER A 274 -10.33 6.93 20.25
CA SER A 274 -11.36 7.74 19.58
C SER A 274 -12.64 6.95 19.25
N LEU A 275 -12.62 5.62 19.42
CA LEU A 275 -13.76 4.77 19.05
C LEU A 275 -14.99 4.97 19.93
N ALA A 276 -16.13 4.85 19.32
CA ALA A 276 -17.42 4.62 19.98
C ALA A 276 -17.48 3.16 20.51
N LYS A 277 -18.54 2.82 21.24
CA LYS A 277 -18.86 1.43 21.59
C LYS A 277 -19.03 0.61 20.31
N ARG A 278 -18.46 -0.59 20.28
CA ARG A 278 -18.41 -1.51 19.14
C ARG A 278 -17.66 -0.97 17.91
N GLY A 279 -16.91 0.12 18.07
CA GLY A 279 -16.09 0.70 17.02
C GLY A 279 -14.88 -0.18 16.68
N ILE A 280 -14.36 0.02 15.47
CA ILE A 280 -13.22 -0.72 14.92
C ILE A 280 -12.06 0.25 14.65
N ALA A 281 -10.93 0.05 15.31
CA ALA A 281 -9.66 0.68 14.96
C ALA A 281 -8.86 -0.25 14.05
N MET A 282 -8.42 0.26 12.91
CA MET A 282 -7.68 -0.51 11.90
C MET A 282 -6.33 0.14 11.60
N THR A 283 -5.27 -0.61 11.89
CA THR A 283 -3.89 -0.17 11.61
C THR A 283 -3.49 -0.55 10.19
N LEU A 284 -3.05 0.42 9.43
CA LEU A 284 -2.53 0.30 8.06
C LEU A 284 -1.06 0.72 8.00
N GLY A 285 -0.67 1.65 8.86
CA GLY A 285 0.70 2.12 8.99
C GLY A 285 1.62 1.01 9.47
N ILE A 286 2.78 0.83 8.80
CA ILE A 286 3.75 -0.20 9.17
C ILE A 286 4.70 0.37 10.22
N ALA A 287 4.54 -0.08 11.46
CA ALA A 287 5.43 0.24 12.56
C ALA A 287 6.68 -0.66 12.56
N PRO A 288 7.81 -0.23 13.16
CA PRO A 288 8.93 -1.12 13.47
C PRO A 288 8.46 -2.36 14.26
N ALA A 289 9.07 -3.52 14.01
CA ALA A 289 8.66 -4.79 14.63
C ALA A 289 8.75 -4.80 16.17
N THR A 290 9.51 -3.89 16.75
CA THR A 290 9.67 -3.71 18.21
C THR A 290 8.64 -2.76 18.82
N THR A 291 7.73 -2.20 18.00
CA THR A 291 6.73 -1.25 18.50
C THR A 291 5.67 -1.97 19.32
N GLU A 292 5.47 -1.51 20.53
CA GLU A 292 4.42 -1.97 21.42
C GLU A 292 3.30 -0.94 21.51
N VAL A 293 2.06 -1.41 21.66
CA VAL A 293 0.86 -0.58 21.79
C VAL A 293 0.15 -0.95 23.10
N THR A 294 -0.04 0.02 23.97
CA THR A 294 -0.78 -0.19 25.24
C THR A 294 -2.22 0.29 25.07
N ILE A 295 -3.17 -0.61 25.26
CA ILE A 295 -4.60 -0.31 25.26
C ILE A 295 -5.26 -0.77 26.56
N SER A 296 -6.31 -0.06 26.98
CA SER A 296 -7.09 -0.47 28.15
C SER A 296 -7.99 -1.67 27.83
N PRO A 297 -7.90 -2.78 28.58
CA PRO A 297 -8.80 -3.93 28.40
C PRO A 297 -10.26 -3.59 28.70
N VAL A 298 -10.54 -2.52 29.46
CA VAL A 298 -11.90 -2.06 29.74
C VAL A 298 -12.66 -1.75 28.44
N GLY A 299 -12.03 -1.03 27.50
CA GLY A 299 -12.65 -0.74 26.21
C GLY A 299 -12.92 -1.98 25.37
N LEU A 300 -12.08 -3.02 25.47
CA LEU A 300 -12.30 -4.29 24.78
C LEU A 300 -13.54 -5.02 25.33
N VAL A 301 -13.69 -5.08 26.66
CA VAL A 301 -14.74 -5.90 27.32
C VAL A 301 -16.06 -5.13 27.44
N TYR A 302 -16.03 -3.93 28.05
CA TYR A 302 -17.28 -3.19 28.36
C TYR A 302 -17.83 -2.40 27.17
N GLU A 303 -17.01 -2.12 26.17
CA GLU A 303 -17.42 -1.32 24.99
C GLU A 303 -17.34 -2.12 23.69
N GLU A 304 -16.92 -3.38 23.76
CA GLU A 304 -16.77 -4.28 22.60
C GLU A 304 -15.95 -3.66 21.44
N ARG A 305 -14.96 -2.81 21.78
CA ARG A 305 -14.09 -2.19 20.78
C ARG A 305 -13.16 -3.20 20.16
N VAL A 306 -12.85 -3.03 18.88
CA VAL A 306 -11.94 -3.90 18.13
C VAL A 306 -10.68 -3.11 17.73
N LEU A 307 -9.49 -3.68 17.98
CA LEU A 307 -8.25 -3.24 17.34
C LEU A 307 -7.78 -4.35 16.40
N THR A 308 -7.57 -4.02 15.15
CA THR A 308 -7.16 -4.97 14.11
C THR A 308 -6.24 -4.31 13.10
N GLY A 309 -5.76 -5.07 12.10
CA GLY A 309 -4.93 -4.56 11.02
C GLY A 309 -5.44 -5.00 9.65
N SER A 310 -4.93 -4.34 8.61
CA SER A 310 -5.19 -4.72 7.23
C SER A 310 -3.92 -4.59 6.42
N LEU A 311 -3.48 -5.68 5.81
CA LEU A 311 -2.37 -5.69 4.87
C LEU A 311 -2.92 -5.51 3.46
N TYR A 312 -2.37 -4.51 2.73
CA TYR A 312 -2.73 -4.25 1.33
C TYR A 312 -4.25 -4.04 1.13
N GLY A 313 -4.89 -3.38 2.10
CA GLY A 313 -6.34 -3.16 2.10
C GLY A 313 -7.19 -4.43 2.25
N SER A 314 -6.60 -5.54 2.69
CA SER A 314 -7.25 -6.86 2.70
C SER A 314 -7.87 -7.19 1.33
N SER A 315 -7.22 -6.76 0.27
CA SER A 315 -7.73 -6.78 -1.11
C SER A 315 -7.28 -8.00 -1.88
N ALA A 316 -8.04 -8.33 -2.93
CA ALA A 316 -7.66 -9.22 -4.01
C ALA A 316 -7.29 -8.37 -5.25
N PRO A 317 -6.00 -8.00 -5.45
CA PRO A 317 -5.60 -6.98 -6.41
C PRO A 317 -6.10 -7.22 -7.84
N LYS A 318 -6.12 -8.48 -8.28
CA LYS A 318 -6.58 -8.86 -9.63
C LYS A 318 -8.08 -8.62 -9.87
N THR A 319 -8.87 -8.44 -8.79
CA THR A 319 -10.29 -8.10 -8.85
C THR A 319 -10.52 -6.65 -8.47
N ASP A 320 -9.86 -6.18 -7.42
CA ASP A 320 -10.18 -4.90 -6.80
C ASP A 320 -9.55 -3.71 -7.57
N ILE A 321 -8.36 -3.87 -8.17
CA ILE A 321 -7.77 -2.80 -9.00
C ILE A 321 -8.61 -2.54 -10.25
N PRO A 322 -9.07 -3.53 -11.03
CA PRO A 322 -10.01 -3.28 -12.13
C PRO A 322 -11.26 -2.50 -11.70
N MET A 323 -11.88 -2.87 -10.56
CA MET A 323 -13.00 -2.11 -10.00
C MET A 323 -12.62 -0.65 -9.68
N MET A 324 -11.42 -0.42 -9.13
CA MET A 324 -10.94 0.94 -8.84
C MET A 324 -10.65 1.74 -10.12
N ILE A 325 -10.19 1.09 -11.20
CA ILE A 325 -10.06 1.72 -12.52
C ILE A 325 -11.43 2.16 -13.04
N ASP A 326 -12.47 1.34 -12.89
CA ASP A 326 -13.83 1.70 -13.27
C ASP A 326 -14.35 2.88 -12.43
N LEU A 327 -14.08 2.90 -11.13
CA LEU A 327 -14.43 4.01 -10.24
C LEU A 327 -13.71 5.31 -10.61
N TYR A 328 -12.46 5.23 -11.02
CA TYR A 328 -11.73 6.39 -11.56
C TYR A 328 -12.35 6.86 -12.88
N THR A 329 -12.58 5.94 -13.80
CA THR A 329 -13.12 6.27 -15.14
C THR A 329 -14.50 6.93 -15.07
N ASN A 330 -15.33 6.54 -14.08
CA ASN A 330 -16.66 7.17 -13.89
C ASN A 330 -16.63 8.40 -12.95
N GLY A 331 -15.44 8.85 -12.51
CA GLY A 331 -15.25 10.03 -11.67
C GLY A 331 -15.58 9.87 -10.19
N SER A 332 -15.82 8.64 -9.72
CA SER A 332 -16.09 8.35 -8.30
C SER A 332 -14.83 8.29 -7.45
N LEU A 333 -13.69 7.92 -8.03
CA LEU A 333 -12.38 7.86 -7.39
C LEU A 333 -11.46 8.90 -8.03
N LYS A 334 -10.84 9.75 -7.23
CA LYS A 334 -9.89 10.78 -7.67
C LYS A 334 -8.47 10.23 -7.62
N LEU A 335 -7.77 10.27 -8.74
CA LEU A 335 -6.38 9.83 -8.83
C LEU A 335 -5.44 10.95 -9.32
N ASP A 336 -5.93 11.82 -10.20
CA ASP A 336 -5.11 12.92 -10.74
C ASP A 336 -4.60 13.85 -9.63
N GLU A 337 -5.43 14.07 -8.63
CA GLU A 337 -5.12 14.90 -7.46
C GLU A 337 -4.13 14.24 -6.49
N LEU A 338 -3.86 12.93 -6.62
CA LEU A 338 -2.85 12.23 -5.82
C LEU A 338 -1.43 12.44 -6.33
N LEU A 339 -1.26 12.89 -7.58
CA LEU A 339 0.04 13.11 -8.17
C LEU A 339 0.72 14.32 -7.52
N SER A 340 1.74 14.06 -6.71
CA SER A 340 2.66 15.10 -6.25
C SER A 340 3.66 15.43 -7.36
N ARG A 341 3.88 16.70 -7.62
CA ARG A 341 4.83 17.18 -8.64
C ARG A 341 6.26 17.12 -8.13
#